data_dd2c982f9ff9491dc1aa8ecc78c68565
#
_entry.id   dd2c982f9ff9491dc1aa8ecc78c68565
#
_cell.length_a   1.000
_cell.length_b   1.000
_cell.length_c   1.000
_cell.angle_alpha   90.00
_cell.angle_beta   90.00
_cell.angle_gamma   90.00
#
_symmetry.space_group_name_H-M   'P 1'
#
loop_
_entity.id
_entity.type
_entity.pdbx_description
1 polymer ?
#
loop_
_entity_poly.entity_id
_entity_poly.type
_entity_poly.pdbx_seq_one_letter_code
_entity_poly.pdbx_strand_id
1 'polypeptide(L)'
;MKTGETISLTSAYGGTLQVHFDTNDINVELRFENVAQHPVWRSEADNDSFVAQLEEGKFDWAELVTPGFEVHSKLDKMKESIGASDWAQPHDMALATERYVHNFPHALAGFRGPGIDEITEVHQYGEAKGWEIANIDIVKHMNADQANCGYGCSGNPYDAYWSFHPLGHGDLHELGHGLERGRFRFSGWDGHSTTNYYSYFSKSKYYKDTGKISSCQGLDFKGQYQLLQQSRTQPDPSAFMAAQNQTGWSWGARIYIQMMMLAEQQGVLNSGWHCLLYTSPSPRDTRE
;
A
#
# COMPACT_ATOMS: atom_id res chain seq x y z
N MET A 1 -23.62 -7.12 19.28
CA MET A 1 -25.06 -6.77 19.46
C MET A 1 -25.87 -8.05 19.53
N LYS A 2 -26.94 -8.06 20.35
CA LYS A 2 -27.90 -9.17 20.39
C LYS A 2 -29.12 -8.81 19.55
N THR A 3 -29.85 -9.80 19.06
CA THR A 3 -31.10 -9.57 18.31
C THR A 3 -32.07 -8.71 19.12
N GLY A 4 -32.58 -7.64 18.55
CA GLY A 4 -33.48 -6.68 19.17
C GLY A 4 -32.82 -5.70 20.13
N GLU A 5 -31.52 -5.69 20.24
CA GLU A 5 -30.77 -4.73 21.05
C GLU A 5 -30.67 -3.36 20.33
N THR A 6 -30.86 -2.30 21.10
CA THR A 6 -30.65 -0.92 20.65
C THR A 6 -29.42 -0.36 21.34
N ILE A 7 -28.49 0.16 20.58
CA ILE A 7 -27.30 0.85 21.09
C ILE A 7 -27.40 2.33 20.73
N SER A 8 -27.24 3.20 21.72
CA SER A 8 -27.13 4.64 21.50
C SER A 8 -25.65 5.02 21.42
N LEU A 9 -25.28 5.63 20.30
CA LEU A 9 -23.92 6.16 20.09
C LEU A 9 -23.99 7.67 20.11
N THR A 10 -23.05 8.30 20.80
CA THR A 10 -22.95 9.75 20.86
C THR A 10 -21.53 10.17 20.52
N SER A 11 -21.38 11.08 19.60
CA SER A 11 -20.13 11.73 19.28
C SER A 11 -20.30 13.24 19.27
N ALA A 12 -19.45 13.95 20.00
CA ALA A 12 -19.50 15.41 20.08
C ALA A 12 -19.12 16.08 18.75
N TYR A 13 -18.38 15.38 17.90
CA TYR A 13 -17.83 15.93 16.66
C TYR A 13 -18.42 15.30 15.39
N GLY A 14 -19.40 14.41 15.53
CA GLY A 14 -19.85 13.58 14.43
C GLY A 14 -18.85 12.48 14.10
N GLY A 15 -18.85 12.01 12.86
CA GLY A 15 -17.93 11.00 12.34
C GLY A 15 -18.64 9.88 11.58
N THR A 16 -17.87 9.01 10.98
CA THR A 16 -18.38 7.82 10.28
C THR A 16 -18.79 6.74 11.27
N LEU A 17 -19.90 6.07 10.98
CA LEU A 17 -20.35 4.90 11.71
C LEU A 17 -20.02 3.66 10.85
N GLN A 18 -19.12 2.84 11.37
CA GLN A 18 -18.75 1.58 10.73
C GLN A 18 -19.31 0.41 11.53
N VAL A 19 -19.78 -0.62 10.82
CA VAL A 19 -20.27 -1.86 11.41
C VAL A 19 -19.30 -2.97 11.01
N HIS A 20 -18.71 -3.59 12.02
CA HIS A 20 -17.83 -4.73 11.84
C HIS A 20 -18.58 -6.02 12.12
N PHE A 21 -18.48 -6.98 11.21
CA PHE A 21 -19.00 -8.35 11.37
C PHE A 21 -17.81 -9.30 11.50
N ASP A 22 -17.87 -10.19 12.45
CA ASP A 22 -16.88 -11.25 12.70
C ASP A 22 -17.30 -12.62 12.15
N THR A 23 -18.42 -12.65 11.42
CA THR A 23 -18.96 -13.87 10.78
C THR A 23 -19.66 -13.53 9.47
N ASN A 24 -19.58 -14.46 8.52
CA ASN A 24 -20.24 -14.37 7.20
C ASN A 24 -21.51 -15.25 7.12
N ASP A 25 -21.86 -15.96 8.17
CA ASP A 25 -22.86 -17.03 8.13
C ASP A 25 -24.26 -16.60 8.56
N ILE A 26 -24.47 -15.32 8.84
CA ILE A 26 -25.75 -14.80 9.32
C ILE A 26 -26.16 -13.54 8.55
N ASN A 27 -27.46 -13.44 8.28
CA ASN A 27 -28.06 -12.19 7.81
C ASN A 27 -28.51 -11.37 9.01
N VAL A 28 -28.08 -10.10 9.05
CA VAL A 28 -28.42 -9.16 10.09
C VAL A 28 -29.12 -7.96 9.47
N GLU A 29 -30.28 -7.59 9.99
CA GLU A 29 -30.93 -6.34 9.67
C GLU A 29 -30.58 -5.30 10.73
N LEU A 30 -30.01 -4.18 10.29
CA LEU A 30 -29.63 -3.05 11.13
C LEU A 30 -30.46 -1.85 10.75
N ARG A 31 -31.05 -1.21 11.75
CA ARG A 31 -31.76 0.06 11.56
C ARG A 31 -30.95 1.17 12.20
N PHE A 32 -30.69 2.19 11.41
CA PHE A 32 -29.98 3.40 11.84
C PHE A 32 -30.95 4.55 11.95
N GLU A 33 -30.83 5.33 13.02
CA GLU A 33 -31.61 6.55 13.22
C GLU A 33 -30.67 7.73 13.45
N ASN A 34 -31.05 8.92 12.93
CA ASN A 34 -30.28 10.15 13.05
C ASN A 34 -28.89 10.08 12.38
N VAL A 35 -28.80 9.33 11.30
CA VAL A 35 -27.60 9.24 10.45
C VAL A 35 -27.96 9.65 9.03
N ALA A 36 -26.93 9.98 8.26
CA ALA A 36 -27.03 10.18 6.83
C ALA A 36 -25.89 9.44 6.12
N GLN A 37 -26.12 9.10 4.86
CA GLN A 37 -25.10 8.41 4.06
C GLN A 37 -24.20 9.45 3.40
N HIS A 38 -22.90 9.40 3.69
CA HIS A 38 -21.88 10.16 2.97
C HIS A 38 -21.62 9.53 1.59
N PRO A 39 -20.90 10.22 0.69
CA PRO A 39 -20.55 9.69 -0.62
C PRO A 39 -19.75 8.39 -0.52
N VAL A 40 -20.27 7.35 -1.15
CA VAL A 40 -19.59 6.03 -1.23
C VAL A 40 -19.67 5.52 -2.66
N TRP A 41 -18.53 5.26 -3.26
CA TRP A 41 -18.45 4.60 -4.56
C TRP A 41 -18.20 3.10 -4.37
N ARG A 42 -18.98 2.24 -5.01
CA ARG A 42 -18.85 0.77 -4.95
C ARG A 42 -18.79 0.11 -6.32
N SER A 43 -19.27 0.78 -7.35
CA SER A 43 -19.35 0.24 -8.70
C SER A 43 -19.39 1.36 -9.73
N GLU A 44 -19.18 1.02 -10.99
CA GLU A 44 -19.28 1.96 -12.11
C GLU A 44 -20.65 2.65 -12.17
N ALA A 45 -21.71 1.97 -11.73
CA ALA A 45 -23.05 2.57 -11.66
C ALA A 45 -23.15 3.77 -10.71
N ASP A 46 -22.22 3.89 -9.78
CA ASP A 46 -22.18 4.98 -8.80
C ASP A 46 -21.42 6.22 -9.32
N ASN A 47 -20.76 6.15 -10.47
CA ASN A 47 -19.87 7.22 -10.95
C ASN A 47 -20.52 8.60 -10.91
N ASP A 48 -21.64 8.76 -11.58
CA ASP A 48 -22.30 10.08 -11.70
C ASP A 48 -22.84 10.57 -10.35
N SER A 49 -23.45 9.67 -9.57
CA SER A 49 -24.01 10.02 -8.27
C SER A 49 -22.92 10.34 -7.25
N PHE A 50 -21.81 9.62 -7.28
CA PHE A 50 -20.67 9.86 -6.41
C PHE A 50 -20.04 11.23 -6.70
N VAL A 51 -19.75 11.53 -7.97
CA VAL A 51 -19.21 12.83 -8.37
C VAL A 51 -20.16 13.96 -7.99
N ALA A 52 -21.47 13.81 -8.23
CA ALA A 52 -22.46 14.81 -7.85
C ALA A 52 -22.50 15.06 -6.33
N GLN A 53 -22.41 14.01 -5.51
CA GLN A 53 -22.36 14.14 -4.06
C GLN A 53 -21.05 14.77 -3.56
N LEU A 54 -19.92 14.48 -4.21
CA LEU A 54 -18.67 15.17 -3.93
C LEU A 54 -18.79 16.66 -4.21
N GLU A 55 -19.42 17.05 -5.34
CA GLU A 55 -19.62 18.47 -5.70
C GLU A 55 -20.62 19.18 -4.77
N GLU A 56 -21.66 18.49 -4.33
CA GLU A 56 -22.62 19.03 -3.35
C GLU A 56 -21.93 19.44 -2.04
N GLY A 57 -20.91 18.69 -1.62
CA GLY A 57 -20.10 19.04 -0.45
C GLY A 57 -20.85 19.01 0.88
N LYS A 58 -21.90 18.18 0.98
CA LYS A 58 -22.76 18.08 2.15
C LYS A 58 -22.08 17.41 3.36
N PHE A 59 -21.12 16.55 3.09
CA PHE A 59 -20.37 15.81 4.07
C PHE A 59 -18.88 16.18 3.95
N ASP A 60 -18.12 15.92 4.98
CA ASP A 60 -16.67 16.13 5.01
C ASP A 60 -15.86 14.87 4.63
N TRP A 61 -16.56 13.77 4.36
CA TRP A 61 -16.03 12.43 4.15
C TRP A 61 -16.52 11.78 2.87
N ALA A 62 -15.70 10.94 2.25
CA ALA A 62 -16.03 10.13 1.09
C ALA A 62 -15.23 8.82 1.08
N GLU A 63 -15.81 7.78 0.51
CA GLU A 63 -15.19 6.45 0.44
C GLU A 63 -15.23 5.90 -0.98
N LEU A 64 -14.12 5.30 -1.40
CA LEU A 64 -14.04 4.48 -2.60
C LEU A 64 -13.80 3.04 -2.15
N VAL A 65 -14.80 2.19 -2.41
CA VAL A 65 -14.83 0.79 -1.95
C VAL A 65 -14.69 -0.11 -3.15
N THR A 66 -13.61 -0.87 -3.19
CA THR A 66 -13.36 -1.88 -4.22
C THR A 66 -13.40 -3.29 -3.61
N PRO A 67 -13.41 -4.37 -4.39
CA PRO A 67 -13.47 -5.72 -3.84
C PRO A 67 -12.33 -6.07 -2.87
N GLY A 68 -11.13 -5.56 -3.09
CA GLY A 68 -9.95 -5.88 -2.26
C GLY A 68 -9.42 -4.73 -1.43
N PHE A 69 -9.85 -3.49 -1.70
CA PHE A 69 -9.28 -2.32 -1.05
C PHE A 69 -10.30 -1.19 -0.87
N GLU A 70 -10.24 -0.51 0.26
CA GLU A 70 -11.05 0.67 0.54
C GLU A 70 -10.16 1.90 0.75
N VAL A 71 -10.59 3.03 0.19
CA VAL A 71 -9.97 4.33 0.42
C VAL A 71 -10.95 5.23 1.15
N HIS A 72 -10.62 5.56 2.37
CA HIS A 72 -11.41 6.43 3.25
C HIS A 72 -10.75 7.81 3.25
N SER A 73 -11.44 8.83 2.79
CA SER A 73 -10.81 10.12 2.54
C SER A 73 -11.66 11.30 2.98
N LYS A 74 -11.01 12.38 3.31
CA LYS A 74 -11.63 13.68 3.38
C LYS A 74 -12.20 14.04 2.01
N LEU A 75 -13.38 14.64 1.98
CA LEU A 75 -14.12 14.87 0.75
C LEU A 75 -13.37 15.73 -0.27
N ASP A 76 -12.72 16.79 0.17
CA ASP A 76 -11.92 17.66 -0.70
C ASP A 76 -10.71 16.91 -1.29
N LYS A 77 -10.07 16.03 -0.52
CA LYS A 77 -8.98 15.20 -0.99
C LYS A 77 -9.44 14.09 -1.95
N MET A 78 -10.63 13.55 -1.75
CA MET A 78 -11.23 12.61 -2.71
C MET A 78 -11.53 13.30 -4.05
N LYS A 79 -12.01 14.55 -4.03
CA LYS A 79 -12.19 15.35 -5.26
C LYS A 79 -10.87 15.54 -6.01
N GLU A 80 -9.81 15.91 -5.29
CA GLU A 80 -8.46 16.05 -5.87
C GLU A 80 -7.97 14.74 -6.50
N SER A 81 -8.20 13.61 -5.82
CA SER A 81 -7.81 12.28 -6.30
C SER A 81 -8.48 11.90 -7.61
N ILE A 82 -9.80 12.12 -7.71
CA ILE A 82 -10.58 11.79 -8.91
C ILE A 82 -10.33 12.79 -10.02
N GLY A 83 -10.07 14.05 -9.69
CA GLY A 83 -9.73 15.09 -10.66
C GLY A 83 -8.32 14.98 -11.25
N ALA A 84 -7.50 14.06 -10.77
CA ALA A 84 -6.18 13.83 -11.34
C ALA A 84 -6.27 13.34 -12.78
N SER A 85 -5.35 13.80 -13.63
CA SER A 85 -5.39 13.56 -15.08
C SER A 85 -5.42 12.08 -15.49
N ASP A 86 -4.85 11.20 -14.67
CA ASP A 86 -4.81 9.75 -14.94
C ASP A 86 -6.07 9.02 -14.48
N TRP A 87 -6.89 9.62 -13.60
CA TRP A 87 -8.05 9.00 -12.97
C TRP A 87 -9.28 9.92 -13.04
N ALA A 88 -9.66 10.31 -14.25
CA ALA A 88 -10.73 11.27 -14.48
C ALA A 88 -12.13 10.78 -14.04
N GLN A 89 -12.28 9.47 -13.84
CA GLN A 89 -13.52 8.85 -13.38
C GLN A 89 -13.26 8.02 -12.12
N PRO A 90 -14.20 7.94 -11.18
CA PRO A 90 -14.08 7.10 -9.99
C PRO A 90 -13.79 5.63 -10.33
N HIS A 91 -14.40 5.10 -11.38
CA HIS A 91 -14.17 3.75 -11.87
C HIS A 91 -12.71 3.51 -12.27
N ASP A 92 -12.10 4.43 -13.00
CA ASP A 92 -10.69 4.31 -13.42
C ASP A 92 -9.76 4.29 -12.20
N MET A 93 -10.04 5.16 -11.22
CA MET A 93 -9.30 5.20 -9.96
C MET A 93 -9.47 3.90 -9.17
N ALA A 94 -10.68 3.33 -9.15
CA ALA A 94 -10.96 2.07 -8.48
C ALA A 94 -10.20 0.90 -9.11
N LEU A 95 -10.21 0.79 -10.43
CA LEU A 95 -9.43 -0.23 -11.16
C LEU A 95 -7.93 -0.08 -10.89
N ALA A 96 -7.43 1.14 -10.88
CA ALA A 96 -6.03 1.40 -10.57
C ALA A 96 -5.69 1.07 -9.10
N THR A 97 -6.60 1.32 -8.17
CA THR A 97 -6.45 0.96 -6.76
C THR A 97 -6.38 -0.56 -6.59
N GLU A 98 -7.30 -1.31 -7.21
CA GLU A 98 -7.24 -2.77 -7.19
C GLU A 98 -5.93 -3.31 -7.78
N ARG A 99 -5.47 -2.75 -8.89
CA ARG A 99 -4.31 -3.27 -9.60
C ARG A 99 -2.99 -2.88 -8.95
N TYR A 100 -2.80 -1.60 -8.62
CA TYR A 100 -1.49 -1.06 -8.21
C TYR A 100 -1.33 -0.93 -6.70
N VAL A 101 -2.42 -0.90 -5.94
CA VAL A 101 -2.38 -0.82 -4.47
C VAL A 101 -2.72 -2.16 -3.84
N HIS A 102 -3.79 -2.83 -4.28
CA HIS A 102 -4.17 -4.13 -3.72
C HIS A 102 -3.32 -5.27 -4.29
N ASN A 103 -3.36 -5.51 -5.60
CA ASN A 103 -2.75 -6.68 -6.22
C ASN A 103 -1.22 -6.70 -6.09
N PHE A 104 -0.54 -5.81 -6.77
CA PHE A 104 0.91 -5.94 -6.96
C PHE A 104 1.73 -5.87 -5.67
N PRO A 105 1.47 -4.96 -4.72
CA PRO A 105 2.21 -4.94 -3.47
C PRO A 105 2.04 -6.22 -2.66
N HIS A 106 0.81 -6.75 -2.56
CA HIS A 106 0.56 -7.99 -1.83
C HIS A 106 1.13 -9.21 -2.53
N ALA A 107 1.05 -9.26 -3.88
CA ALA A 107 1.71 -10.30 -4.66
C ALA A 107 3.23 -10.29 -4.45
N LEU A 108 3.86 -9.09 -4.46
CA LEU A 108 5.28 -8.94 -4.17
C LEU A 108 5.63 -9.37 -2.73
N ALA A 109 4.74 -9.13 -1.78
CA ALA A 109 4.91 -9.59 -0.39
C ALA A 109 4.64 -11.09 -0.20
N GLY A 110 4.24 -11.82 -1.25
CA GLY A 110 4.04 -13.27 -1.24
C GLY A 110 2.68 -13.72 -0.69
N PHE A 111 1.70 -12.84 -0.66
CA PHE A 111 0.34 -13.22 -0.26
C PHE A 111 -0.43 -13.86 -1.42
N ARG A 112 -1.47 -14.62 -1.07
CA ARG A 112 -2.54 -15.09 -1.95
C ARG A 112 -3.86 -14.47 -1.52
N GLY A 113 -4.83 -14.46 -2.42
CA GLY A 113 -6.20 -14.02 -2.10
C GLY A 113 -6.92 -13.48 -3.32
N PRO A 114 -8.20 -13.10 -3.15
CA PRO A 114 -8.97 -12.50 -4.23
C PRO A 114 -8.28 -11.24 -4.77
N GLY A 115 -8.15 -11.15 -6.09
CA GLY A 115 -7.52 -10.00 -6.75
C GLY A 115 -6.00 -9.89 -6.60
N ILE A 116 -5.33 -10.90 -6.04
CA ILE A 116 -3.86 -10.94 -5.87
C ILE A 116 -3.29 -11.97 -6.84
N ASP A 117 -2.41 -11.52 -7.75
CA ASP A 117 -1.74 -12.38 -8.72
C ASP A 117 -0.77 -13.34 -8.01
N GLU A 118 -0.80 -14.60 -8.42
CA GLU A 118 0.19 -15.57 -7.95
C GLU A 118 1.52 -15.35 -8.67
N ILE A 119 2.60 -15.19 -7.90
CA ILE A 119 3.97 -15.21 -8.42
C ILE A 119 4.52 -16.62 -8.22
N THR A 120 4.46 -17.41 -9.27
CA THR A 120 4.74 -18.87 -9.24
C THR A 120 6.09 -19.21 -8.61
N GLU A 121 7.17 -18.52 -9.01
CA GLU A 121 8.50 -18.80 -8.50
C GLU A 121 8.61 -18.55 -7.00
N VAL A 122 7.92 -17.54 -6.51
CA VAL A 122 7.90 -17.17 -5.10
C VAL A 122 7.14 -18.18 -4.29
N HIS A 123 5.95 -18.51 -4.73
CA HIS A 123 5.08 -19.45 -4.04
C HIS A 123 5.68 -20.85 -4.03
N GLN A 124 6.23 -21.32 -5.15
CA GLN A 124 6.95 -22.61 -5.22
C GLN A 124 8.17 -22.64 -4.29
N TYR A 125 8.94 -21.56 -4.21
CA TYR A 125 10.05 -21.49 -3.29
C TYR A 125 9.59 -21.54 -1.83
N GLY A 126 8.56 -20.79 -1.46
CA GLY A 126 7.98 -20.80 -0.12
C GLY A 126 7.46 -22.18 0.27
N GLU A 127 6.73 -22.83 -0.61
CA GLU A 127 6.22 -24.18 -0.43
C GLU A 127 7.33 -25.20 -0.27
N ALA A 128 8.39 -25.13 -1.10
CA ALA A 128 9.57 -26.00 -0.99
C ALA A 128 10.33 -25.82 0.33
N LYS A 129 10.23 -24.65 0.95
CA LYS A 129 10.78 -24.35 2.29
C LYS A 129 9.81 -24.70 3.42
N GLY A 130 8.61 -25.20 3.12
CA GLY A 130 7.60 -25.50 4.11
C GLY A 130 6.96 -24.24 4.72
N TRP A 131 7.02 -23.11 4.03
CA TRP A 131 6.38 -21.88 4.50
C TRP A 131 4.89 -21.94 4.19
N GLU A 132 4.09 -21.46 5.13
CA GLU A 132 2.68 -21.18 4.86
C GLU A 132 2.54 -19.85 4.17
N ILE A 133 1.88 -19.87 3.02
CA ILE A 133 1.54 -18.66 2.30
C ILE A 133 0.20 -18.16 2.82
N ALA A 134 0.20 -16.98 3.40
CA ALA A 134 -1.01 -16.40 3.95
C ALA A 134 -1.99 -16.04 2.81
N ASN A 135 -3.22 -16.45 2.99
CA ASN A 135 -4.34 -16.03 2.16
C ASN A 135 -4.97 -14.78 2.77
N ILE A 136 -5.04 -13.69 2.01
CA ILE A 136 -5.73 -12.48 2.41
C ILE A 136 -7.12 -12.52 1.77
N ASP A 137 -8.11 -12.85 2.57
CA ASP A 137 -9.54 -12.83 2.20
C ASP A 137 -10.27 -11.80 3.07
N ILE A 138 -9.69 -10.62 3.16
CA ILE A 138 -10.26 -9.46 3.84
C ILE A 138 -9.98 -8.22 3.03
N VAL A 139 -10.91 -7.30 3.02
CA VAL A 139 -10.72 -5.99 2.42
C VAL A 139 -9.67 -5.23 3.23
N LYS A 140 -8.65 -4.73 2.54
CA LYS A 140 -7.66 -3.83 3.11
C LYS A 140 -8.14 -2.39 2.95
N HIS A 141 -7.69 -1.52 3.81
CA HIS A 141 -8.07 -0.11 3.74
C HIS A 141 -6.91 0.83 4.05
N MET A 142 -6.99 2.01 3.47
CA MET A 142 -6.29 3.20 3.93
C MET A 142 -7.25 4.05 4.74
N ASN A 143 -6.89 4.34 5.97
CA ASN A 143 -7.78 4.92 6.94
C ASN A 143 -7.33 6.34 7.34
N ALA A 144 -8.27 7.25 7.34
CA ALA A 144 -8.05 8.66 7.56
C ALA A 144 -7.58 9.03 8.97
N ASP A 145 -7.92 8.22 9.94
CA ASP A 145 -7.63 8.47 11.36
C ASP A 145 -6.26 7.95 11.83
N GLN A 146 -5.49 7.35 10.92
CA GLN A 146 -4.16 6.83 11.20
C GLN A 146 -3.07 7.60 10.47
N ALA A 147 -2.99 8.89 10.73
CA ALA A 147 -1.93 9.75 10.19
C ALA A 147 -0.53 9.37 10.68
N ASN A 148 -0.43 8.43 11.58
CA ASN A 148 0.79 8.19 12.32
C ASN A 148 1.49 6.95 11.79
N CYS A 149 2.52 7.16 10.98
CA CYS A 149 3.30 6.11 10.34
C CYS A 149 4.14 5.26 11.31
N GLY A 150 4.03 5.44 12.60
CA GLY A 150 4.81 4.69 13.58
C GLY A 150 4.31 3.27 13.85
N TYR A 151 3.09 2.91 13.48
CA TYR A 151 2.45 1.66 13.88
C TYR A 151 1.65 0.99 12.76
N GLY A 152 2.29 0.84 11.60
CA GLY A 152 1.65 0.20 10.47
C GLY A 152 0.59 1.09 9.85
N CYS A 153 0.94 2.33 9.63
CA CYS A 153 0.06 3.23 8.93
C CYS A 153 -0.24 2.65 7.57
N SER A 154 -1.50 2.59 7.31
CA SER A 154 -2.05 2.13 6.05
C SER A 154 -2.21 3.26 5.05
N GLY A 155 -1.39 4.30 5.18
CA GLY A 155 -1.58 5.57 4.49
C GLY A 155 -2.81 6.31 5.00
N ASN A 156 -2.72 7.60 5.13
CA ASN A 156 -3.84 8.37 5.62
C ASN A 156 -4.12 9.58 4.74
N PRO A 157 -4.96 9.42 3.73
CA PRO A 157 -5.31 10.54 2.88
C PRO A 157 -6.11 11.64 3.59
N TYR A 158 -6.69 11.36 4.76
CA TYR A 158 -7.46 12.36 5.50
C TYR A 158 -6.59 13.41 6.18
N ASP A 159 -5.58 12.99 6.94
CA ASP A 159 -4.64 13.90 7.59
C ASP A 159 -3.39 14.15 6.76
N ALA A 160 -3.20 13.39 5.69
CA ALA A 160 -2.13 13.63 4.75
C ALA A 160 -2.31 14.98 4.07
N TYR A 161 -1.21 15.66 3.84
CA TYR A 161 -1.21 16.91 3.08
C TYR A 161 -1.46 16.68 1.59
N TRP A 162 -1.50 15.42 1.15
CA TRP A 162 -1.74 15.00 -0.22
C TRP A 162 -3.06 14.23 -0.36
N SER A 163 -3.61 14.22 -1.56
CA SER A 163 -4.72 13.38 -1.95
C SER A 163 -4.24 11.97 -2.28
N PHE A 164 -5.08 10.95 -2.05
CA PHE A 164 -4.75 9.57 -2.41
C PHE A 164 -4.53 9.43 -3.92
N HIS A 165 -3.49 8.70 -4.29
CA HIS A 165 -3.20 8.39 -5.67
C HIS A 165 -2.70 6.93 -5.78
N PRO A 166 -3.33 6.06 -6.62
CA PRO A 166 -2.96 4.64 -6.72
C PRO A 166 -1.49 4.36 -7.07
N LEU A 167 -0.81 5.34 -7.64
CA LEU A 167 0.63 5.31 -7.92
C LEU A 167 1.39 6.36 -7.09
N GLY A 168 0.76 6.94 -6.08
CA GLY A 168 1.39 7.86 -5.16
C GLY A 168 2.58 7.22 -4.47
N HIS A 169 3.72 7.92 -4.45
CA HIS A 169 4.88 7.36 -3.76
C HIS A 169 4.61 7.24 -2.26
N GLY A 170 3.98 8.24 -1.67
CA GLY A 170 3.58 8.24 -0.26
C GLY A 170 2.59 7.12 0.05
N ASP A 171 1.52 7.01 -0.72
CA ASP A 171 0.47 6.00 -0.51
C ASP A 171 1.03 4.57 -0.55
N LEU A 172 1.83 4.26 -1.58
CA LEU A 172 2.47 2.94 -1.71
C LEU A 172 3.59 2.71 -0.69
N HIS A 173 4.24 3.78 -0.22
CA HIS A 173 5.21 3.71 0.87
C HIS A 173 4.53 3.35 2.18
N GLU A 174 3.42 4.03 2.52
CA GLU A 174 2.66 3.74 3.73
C GLU A 174 2.07 2.32 3.73
N LEU A 175 1.53 1.89 2.58
CA LEU A 175 1.14 0.49 2.41
C LEU A 175 2.32 -0.45 2.67
N GLY A 176 3.51 -0.07 2.19
CA GLY A 176 4.75 -0.81 2.39
C GLY A 176 5.09 -1.05 3.85
N HIS A 177 4.80 -0.11 4.76
CA HIS A 177 4.99 -0.31 6.20
C HIS A 177 4.17 -1.49 6.74
N GLY A 178 2.97 -1.71 6.22
CA GLY A 178 2.17 -2.88 6.56
C GLY A 178 2.67 -4.20 5.99
N LEU A 179 3.50 -4.14 4.95
CA LEU A 179 3.99 -5.31 4.21
C LEU A 179 5.46 -5.63 4.48
N GLU A 180 6.24 -4.66 4.97
CA GLU A 180 7.66 -4.87 5.25
C GLU A 180 7.90 -5.80 6.42
N ARG A 181 9.07 -6.44 6.40
CA ARG A 181 9.59 -7.22 7.53
C ARG A 181 11.00 -6.74 7.88
N GLY A 182 11.28 -6.59 9.17
CA GLY A 182 12.57 -6.08 9.65
C GLY A 182 13.79 -6.84 9.16
N ARG A 183 13.62 -8.13 8.81
CA ARG A 183 14.68 -9.00 8.27
C ARG A 183 15.12 -8.63 6.85
N PHE A 184 14.36 -7.83 6.13
CA PHE A 184 14.79 -7.30 4.82
C PHE A 184 15.91 -6.27 4.92
N ARG A 185 16.08 -5.69 6.09
CA ARG A 185 17.00 -4.58 6.26
C ARG A 185 18.40 -5.06 6.54
N PHE A 186 19.36 -4.44 5.88
CA PHE A 186 20.74 -4.54 6.33
C PHE A 186 20.87 -3.93 7.74
N SER A 187 21.77 -4.48 8.56
CA SER A 187 22.04 -3.94 9.88
C SER A 187 22.37 -2.46 9.81
N GLY A 188 21.70 -1.64 10.63
CA GLY A 188 21.88 -0.19 10.65
C GLY A 188 21.13 0.58 9.56
N TRP A 189 20.31 -0.10 8.75
CA TRP A 189 19.50 0.55 7.70
C TRP A 189 18.09 0.84 8.19
N ASP A 190 17.53 1.96 7.70
CA ASP A 190 16.19 2.42 8.04
C ASP A 190 15.13 1.57 7.30
N GLY A 191 13.98 1.33 7.95
CA GLY A 191 12.81 0.70 7.36
C GLY A 191 12.32 1.38 6.11
N HIS A 192 12.35 2.69 6.08
CA HIS A 192 11.95 3.48 4.90
C HIS A 192 12.74 3.14 3.63
N SER A 193 13.86 2.45 3.72
CA SER A 193 14.57 1.92 2.54
C SER A 193 13.84 0.74 1.90
N THR A 194 13.16 -0.07 2.71
CA THR A 194 12.47 -1.28 2.24
C THR A 194 11.02 -1.04 1.88
N THR A 195 10.31 -0.14 2.55
CA THR A 195 8.93 0.23 2.22
C THR A 195 8.78 0.74 0.79
N ASN A 196 9.79 1.41 0.27
CA ASN A 196 9.79 1.97 -1.08
C ASN A 196 9.75 0.91 -2.20
N TYR A 197 10.08 -0.35 -1.93
CA TYR A 197 10.04 -1.41 -2.95
C TYR A 197 8.66 -1.56 -3.56
N TYR A 198 7.64 -1.49 -2.75
CA TYR A 198 6.26 -1.65 -3.19
C TYR A 198 5.87 -0.54 -4.17
N SER A 199 6.29 0.70 -3.88
CA SER A 199 6.10 1.82 -4.79
C SER A 199 6.80 1.62 -6.14
N TYR A 200 8.09 1.28 -6.12
CA TYR A 200 8.84 1.06 -7.36
C TYR A 200 8.32 -0.14 -8.16
N PHE A 201 7.91 -1.20 -7.47
CA PHE A 201 7.34 -2.37 -8.13
C PHE A 201 6.02 -2.04 -8.83
N SER A 202 5.06 -1.45 -8.13
CA SER A 202 3.76 -1.05 -8.73
C SER A 202 3.95 -0.10 -9.91
N LYS A 203 4.85 0.87 -9.80
CA LYS A 203 5.19 1.79 -10.90
C LYS A 203 5.85 1.09 -12.08
N SER A 204 6.68 0.08 -11.83
CA SER A 204 7.26 -0.73 -12.90
C SER A 204 6.20 -1.52 -13.67
N LYS A 205 5.18 -2.02 -12.95
CA LYS A 205 4.01 -2.68 -13.55
C LYS A 205 3.16 -1.72 -14.36
N TYR A 206 2.90 -0.53 -13.81
CA TYR A 206 2.19 0.52 -14.55
C TYR A 206 2.87 0.89 -15.87
N TYR A 207 4.20 1.03 -15.85
CA TYR A 207 4.96 1.25 -17.08
C TYR A 207 4.82 0.10 -18.07
N LYS A 208 4.88 -1.15 -17.61
CA LYS A 208 4.67 -2.32 -18.48
C LYS A 208 3.25 -2.37 -19.07
N ASP A 209 2.26 -1.97 -18.29
CA ASP A 209 0.85 -2.01 -18.71
C ASP A 209 0.50 -0.88 -19.70
N THR A 210 1.08 0.30 -19.51
CA THR A 210 0.60 1.53 -20.17
C THR A 210 1.66 2.22 -21.04
N GLY A 211 2.94 1.91 -20.87
CA GLY A 211 4.06 2.65 -21.45
C GLY A 211 4.32 4.03 -20.82
N LYS A 212 3.51 4.42 -19.82
CA LYS A 212 3.65 5.71 -19.15
C LYS A 212 4.59 5.61 -17.95
N ILE A 213 5.33 6.67 -17.70
CA ILE A 213 6.21 6.79 -16.54
C ILE A 213 5.44 7.51 -15.43
N SER A 214 5.26 6.86 -14.28
CA SER A 214 4.80 7.52 -13.07
C SER A 214 5.97 8.20 -12.37
N SER A 215 5.72 9.37 -11.76
CA SER A 215 6.72 10.06 -10.96
C SER A 215 7.21 9.18 -9.81
N CYS A 216 8.52 9.15 -9.59
CA CYS A 216 9.13 8.48 -8.45
C CYS A 216 10.30 9.31 -7.92
N GLN A 217 10.75 9.00 -6.71
CA GLN A 217 11.98 9.60 -6.19
C GLN A 217 13.16 9.14 -7.05
N GLY A 218 14.03 10.07 -7.41
CA GLY A 218 15.20 9.79 -8.23
C GLY A 218 16.16 8.81 -7.54
N LEU A 219 16.69 7.87 -8.31
CA LEU A 219 17.69 6.92 -7.85
C LEU A 219 19.05 7.30 -8.46
N ASP A 220 19.89 8.00 -7.69
CA ASP A 220 21.25 8.34 -8.12
C ASP A 220 22.21 7.17 -7.85
N PHE A 221 22.19 6.15 -8.69
CA PHE A 221 23.07 4.98 -8.57
C PHE A 221 24.56 5.33 -8.69
N LYS A 222 24.91 6.34 -9.49
CA LYS A 222 26.30 6.74 -9.67
C LYS A 222 26.87 7.35 -8.39
N GLY A 223 26.15 8.30 -7.79
CA GLY A 223 26.57 8.93 -6.53
C GLY A 223 26.66 7.90 -5.41
N GLN A 224 25.71 6.98 -5.33
CA GLN A 224 25.76 5.92 -4.32
C GLN A 224 26.96 4.98 -4.52
N TYR A 225 27.29 4.60 -5.76
CA TYR A 225 28.46 3.78 -6.05
C TYR A 225 29.76 4.48 -5.58
N GLN A 226 29.88 5.77 -5.82
CA GLN A 226 31.04 6.54 -5.34
C GLN A 226 31.15 6.53 -3.82
N LEU A 227 30.04 6.71 -3.10
CA LEU A 227 30.01 6.64 -1.64
C LEU A 227 30.36 5.22 -1.14
N LEU A 228 29.87 4.18 -1.80
CA LEU A 228 30.22 2.79 -1.49
C LEU A 228 31.71 2.51 -1.67
N GLN A 229 32.36 3.08 -2.71
CA GLN A 229 33.81 2.97 -2.86
C GLN A 229 34.57 3.67 -1.72
N GLN A 230 34.10 4.83 -1.31
CA GLN A 230 34.69 5.56 -0.18
C GLN A 230 34.49 4.83 1.14
N SER A 231 33.33 4.20 1.34
CA SER A 231 33.02 3.48 2.57
C SER A 231 33.99 2.30 2.82
N ARG A 232 34.53 1.67 1.77
CA ARG A 232 35.46 0.55 1.89
C ARG A 232 36.75 0.89 2.62
N THR A 233 37.13 2.15 2.68
CA THR A 233 38.33 2.63 3.36
C THR A 233 38.05 3.14 4.77
N GLN A 234 36.80 3.09 5.21
CA GLN A 234 36.41 3.55 6.54
C GLN A 234 36.50 2.43 7.58
N PRO A 235 36.82 2.75 8.82
CA PRO A 235 36.82 1.77 9.91
C PRO A 235 35.45 1.10 10.12
N ASP A 236 34.36 1.85 9.94
CA ASP A 236 32.98 1.38 9.95
C ASP A 236 32.26 1.87 8.70
N PRO A 237 32.18 1.03 7.64
CA PRO A 237 31.49 1.39 6.39
C PRO A 237 30.01 1.69 6.58
N SER A 238 29.34 0.98 7.50
CA SER A 238 27.90 1.17 7.75
C SER A 238 27.63 2.52 8.42
N ALA A 239 28.38 2.87 9.44
CA ALA A 239 28.28 4.17 10.09
C ALA A 239 28.61 5.31 9.12
N PHE A 240 29.60 5.13 8.25
CA PHE A 240 29.89 6.11 7.20
C PHE A 240 28.70 6.33 6.26
N MET A 241 28.10 5.25 5.74
CA MET A 241 26.93 5.35 4.85
C MET A 241 25.72 5.98 5.55
N ALA A 242 25.49 5.66 6.83
CA ALA A 242 24.45 6.27 7.65
C ALA A 242 24.68 7.79 7.81
N ALA A 243 25.90 8.20 8.07
CA ALA A 243 26.28 9.62 8.20
C ALA A 243 26.09 10.42 6.90
N GLN A 244 26.11 9.72 5.75
CA GLN A 244 25.80 10.31 4.44
C GLN A 244 24.31 10.21 4.07
N ASN A 245 23.42 9.84 5.01
CA ASN A 245 22.00 9.59 4.79
C ASN A 245 21.71 8.55 3.69
N GLN A 246 22.60 7.57 3.51
CA GLN A 246 22.49 6.56 2.43
C GLN A 246 21.82 5.26 2.88
N THR A 247 21.35 5.17 4.12
CA THR A 247 20.77 3.97 4.70
C THR A 247 19.25 4.01 4.82
N GLY A 248 18.63 5.13 4.49
CA GLY A 248 17.18 5.32 4.57
C GLY A 248 16.55 5.76 3.24
N TRP A 249 15.23 5.76 3.19
CA TRP A 249 14.40 6.24 2.09
C TRP A 249 14.83 5.69 0.71
N SER A 250 14.70 6.49 -0.33
CA SER A 250 15.16 6.13 -1.68
C SER A 250 16.69 5.94 -1.75
N TRP A 251 17.44 6.58 -0.85
CA TRP A 251 18.90 6.41 -0.77
C TRP A 251 19.25 4.96 -0.43
N GLY A 252 18.66 4.40 0.62
CA GLY A 252 18.86 3.02 1.02
C GLY A 252 18.25 2.02 0.03
N ALA A 253 17.09 2.32 -0.54
CA ALA A 253 16.42 1.46 -1.52
C ALA A 253 17.27 1.19 -2.78
N ARG A 254 18.15 2.11 -3.17
CA ARG A 254 18.98 1.97 -4.38
C ARG A 254 19.83 0.70 -4.42
N ILE A 255 20.45 0.32 -3.32
CA ILE A 255 21.29 -0.90 -3.27
C ILE A 255 20.43 -2.13 -3.56
N TYR A 256 19.29 -2.22 -2.92
CA TYR A 256 18.39 -3.36 -3.12
C TYR A 256 17.89 -3.43 -4.56
N ILE A 257 17.47 -2.29 -5.12
CA ILE A 257 17.01 -2.23 -6.51
C ILE A 257 18.15 -2.60 -7.48
N GLN A 258 19.38 -2.14 -7.21
CA GLN A 258 20.53 -2.52 -8.02
C GLN A 258 20.82 -4.03 -7.94
N MET A 259 20.71 -4.65 -6.76
CA MET A 259 20.86 -6.10 -6.61
C MET A 259 19.79 -6.85 -7.40
N MET A 260 18.54 -6.41 -7.35
CA MET A 260 17.43 -7.00 -8.09
C MET A 260 17.65 -6.88 -9.61
N MET A 261 18.06 -5.71 -10.10
CA MET A 261 18.37 -5.51 -11.51
C MET A 261 19.52 -6.40 -11.98
N LEU A 262 20.56 -6.54 -11.19
CA LEU A 262 21.69 -7.41 -11.51
C LEU A 262 21.29 -8.89 -11.53
N ALA A 263 20.49 -9.35 -10.59
CA ALA A 263 19.98 -10.72 -10.55
C ALA A 263 19.15 -11.08 -11.80
N GLU A 264 18.32 -10.16 -12.25
CA GLU A 264 17.54 -10.30 -13.48
C GLU A 264 18.45 -10.28 -14.72
N GLN A 265 19.36 -9.32 -14.79
CA GLN A 265 20.28 -9.18 -15.93
C GLN A 265 21.22 -10.39 -16.10
N GLN A 266 21.64 -11.01 -15.01
CA GLN A 266 22.50 -12.18 -15.02
C GLN A 266 21.72 -13.50 -15.15
N GLY A 267 20.41 -13.45 -15.29
CA GLY A 267 19.54 -14.62 -15.42
C GLY A 267 19.49 -15.52 -14.17
N VAL A 268 19.87 -14.97 -13.01
CA VAL A 268 19.76 -15.68 -11.72
C VAL A 268 18.29 -15.82 -11.32
N LEU A 269 17.48 -14.85 -11.67
CA LEU A 269 16.03 -14.79 -11.44
C LEU A 269 15.32 -14.33 -12.71
N ASN A 270 14.14 -14.86 -12.98
CA ASN A 270 13.28 -14.39 -14.07
C ASN A 270 12.79 -12.94 -13.85
N SER A 271 12.64 -12.56 -12.58
CA SER A 271 12.39 -11.18 -12.19
C SER A 271 13.19 -10.87 -10.93
N GLY A 272 14.03 -9.85 -10.99
CA GLY A 272 14.83 -9.41 -9.86
C GLY A 272 14.00 -9.01 -8.65
N TRP A 273 12.78 -8.55 -8.85
CA TRP A 273 11.84 -8.21 -7.78
C TRP A 273 11.51 -9.40 -6.87
N HIS A 274 11.52 -10.62 -7.41
CA HIS A 274 11.23 -11.83 -6.64
C HIS A 274 12.33 -12.15 -5.62
N CYS A 275 13.53 -11.59 -5.76
CA CYS A 275 14.63 -11.75 -4.80
C CYS A 275 14.22 -11.29 -3.38
N LEU A 276 13.37 -10.28 -3.28
CA LEU A 276 12.86 -9.82 -1.98
C LEU A 276 12.12 -10.90 -1.21
N LEU A 277 11.41 -11.75 -1.92
CA LEU A 277 10.61 -12.82 -1.34
C LEU A 277 11.44 -13.99 -0.87
N TYR A 278 12.56 -14.31 -1.56
CA TYR A 278 13.50 -15.34 -1.10
C TYR A 278 14.27 -14.92 0.16
N THR A 279 14.37 -13.63 0.41
CA THR A 279 15.00 -13.07 1.60
C THR A 279 13.99 -12.72 2.70
N SER A 280 12.68 -12.79 2.38
CA SER A 280 11.61 -12.51 3.32
C SER A 280 11.33 -13.69 4.24
N PRO A 281 11.10 -13.46 5.53
CA PRO A 281 10.51 -14.48 6.38
C PRO A 281 9.09 -14.79 5.93
N SER A 282 8.69 -16.05 6.13
CA SER A 282 7.29 -16.47 5.96
C SER A 282 6.32 -15.51 6.64
N PRO A 283 5.12 -15.29 6.07
CA PRO A 283 4.02 -14.61 6.77
C PRO A 283 3.70 -15.19 8.16
N ARG A 284 4.17 -16.39 8.47
CA ARG A 284 4.04 -17.01 9.80
C ARG A 284 4.98 -16.47 10.87
N ASP A 285 6.08 -15.83 10.50
CA ASP A 285 7.03 -15.28 11.47
C ASP A 285 6.52 -13.99 12.15
N THR A 286 5.21 -13.79 12.20
CA THR A 286 4.56 -12.68 12.90
C THR A 286 4.47 -12.87 14.42
N ARG A 287 5.20 -13.84 14.98
CA ARG A 287 5.30 -14.00 16.44
C ARG A 287 6.60 -13.40 16.98
N GLU A 288 6.77 -12.11 16.81
CA GLU A 288 7.63 -11.30 17.68
C GLU A 288 7.08 -9.87 17.75
#